data_7827029b4b65dff9d71bd9c7ea754351
#
_entry.id   7827029b4b65dff9d71bd9c7ea754351
#
_cell.length_a   1.000
_cell.length_b   1.000
_cell.length_c   1.000
_cell.angle_alpha   90.00
_cell.angle_beta   90.00
_cell.angle_gamma   90.00
#
_symmetry.space_group_name_H-M   'P 1'
#
loop_
_entity.id
_entity.type
_entity.pdbx_description
1 polymer ?
#
loop_
_entity_poly.entity_id
_entity_poly.type
_entity_poly.pdbx_seq_one_letter_code
_entity_poly.pdbx_strand_id
1 'polypeptide(L)'
;MKTALLYNYKAGKGLPAELVVSKLCDFFSGDELLVSDPGLIFPSLPVSLVEPEAAEGYFAVIRARVKALAEAGAQRFISVGGYGTATYVRNAMYELGLDLPILGVAAGTANVGPIVSVTLEQLEGRHVSQTSEVCYDGISVFIDGKFLSLAFNDLIVGDTFLGTVDGQTRSISVEALLNDGIISPKKPTEHIVNDDFAVEFNGKDLAPNLRDIKQIVLAPVAHESHYGRAVYSVVGKCDWSEKKGVIALCDYIAVSFEDDGAGVDRFSSTQYLIFGPNDQVVLKGFTEEACLICDGNPYFLPGDRFEVRYEPALVKTIKL
;
A
#
# COMPACT_ATOMS: atom_id res chain seq x y z
N MET A 1 12.47 24.20 -8.23
CA MET A 1 11.52 23.17 -8.78
C MET A 1 10.15 23.35 -8.11
N LYS A 2 9.11 22.66 -8.60
CA LYS A 2 7.79 22.62 -7.92
C LYS A 2 7.61 21.29 -7.21
N THR A 3 7.34 21.33 -5.92
CA THR A 3 7.22 20.14 -5.05
C THR A 3 5.83 20.12 -4.43
N ALA A 4 5.07 19.05 -4.69
CA ALA A 4 3.70 18.90 -4.19
C ALA A 4 3.66 18.23 -2.81
N LEU A 5 2.83 18.72 -1.89
CA LEU A 5 2.64 18.15 -0.56
C LEU A 5 1.19 17.67 -0.37
N LEU A 6 1.04 16.41 -0.01
CA LEU A 6 -0.18 15.83 0.54
C LEU A 6 0.03 15.45 2.01
N TYR A 7 -0.86 15.93 2.87
CA TYR A 7 -0.77 15.75 4.32
C TYR A 7 -2.03 15.04 4.85
N ASN A 8 -1.82 14.01 5.65
CA ASN A 8 -2.90 13.27 6.31
C ASN A 8 -2.99 13.67 7.81
N TYR A 9 -3.93 14.54 8.16
CA TYR A 9 -4.18 14.98 9.53
C TYR A 9 -4.59 13.84 10.48
N LYS A 10 -5.11 12.73 9.95
CA LYS A 10 -5.53 11.56 10.73
C LYS A 10 -4.40 10.58 11.00
N ALA A 11 -3.18 10.87 10.53
CA ALA A 11 -2.04 10.01 10.80
C ALA A 11 -1.72 9.97 12.30
N GLY A 12 -1.48 8.78 12.82
CA GLY A 12 -1.49 8.48 14.26
C GLY A 12 -0.50 9.23 15.16
N LYS A 13 0.52 9.91 14.60
CA LYS A 13 1.47 10.71 15.39
C LYS A 13 1.00 12.14 15.67
N GLY A 14 -0.07 12.61 15.02
CA GLY A 14 -0.63 13.95 15.25
C GLY A 14 0.39 15.10 15.10
N LEU A 15 1.26 15.03 14.10
CA LEU A 15 2.28 16.06 13.87
C LEU A 15 1.61 17.41 13.58
N PRO A 16 2.06 18.53 14.19
CA PRO A 16 1.51 19.86 13.86
C PRO A 16 1.81 20.22 12.40
N ALA A 17 0.78 20.61 11.65
CA ALA A 17 0.91 20.90 10.20
C ALA A 17 1.93 22.01 9.92
N GLU A 18 1.94 23.09 10.72
CA GLU A 18 2.90 24.19 10.56
C GLU A 18 4.35 23.73 10.72
N LEU A 19 4.64 22.90 11.72
CA LEU A 19 5.96 22.33 11.92
C LEU A 19 6.39 21.47 10.73
N VAL A 20 5.47 20.64 10.20
CA VAL A 20 5.73 19.78 9.03
C VAL A 20 6.04 20.63 7.81
N VAL A 21 5.20 21.63 7.50
CA VAL A 21 5.38 22.52 6.35
C VAL A 21 6.67 23.30 6.47
N SER A 22 6.98 23.87 7.67
CA SER A 22 8.23 24.59 7.91
C SER A 22 9.47 23.73 7.61
N LYS A 23 9.55 22.52 8.20
CA LYS A 23 10.69 21.62 7.97
C LYS A 23 10.81 21.17 6.51
N LEU A 24 9.69 21.01 5.81
CA LEU A 24 9.69 20.68 4.39
C LEU A 24 10.15 21.89 3.53
N CYS A 25 9.74 23.11 3.86
CA CYS A 25 10.26 24.32 3.21
C CYS A 25 11.78 24.44 3.38
N ASP A 26 12.31 24.15 4.56
CA ASP A 26 13.75 24.15 4.82
C ASP A 26 14.49 23.08 4.00
N PHE A 27 13.97 21.86 4.03
CA PHE A 27 14.55 20.72 3.30
C PHE A 27 14.51 20.89 1.78
N PHE A 28 13.42 21.47 1.25
CA PHE A 28 13.25 21.80 -0.16
C PHE A 28 13.55 23.27 -0.46
N SER A 29 14.44 23.90 0.30
CA SER A 29 14.76 25.32 0.11
C SER A 29 15.19 25.60 -1.33
N GLY A 30 14.58 26.63 -1.96
CA GLY A 30 14.73 26.92 -3.37
C GLY A 30 13.67 26.31 -4.29
N ASP A 31 12.79 25.44 -3.76
CA ASP A 31 11.61 24.94 -4.47
C ASP A 31 10.35 25.77 -4.11
N GLU A 32 9.38 25.79 -5.02
CA GLU A 32 8.01 26.22 -4.72
C GLU A 32 7.23 25.01 -4.17
N LEU A 33 6.76 25.13 -2.92
CA LEU A 33 5.93 24.10 -2.30
C LEU A 33 4.46 24.31 -2.67
N LEU A 34 3.87 23.35 -3.37
CA LEU A 34 2.45 23.36 -3.77
C LEU A 34 1.63 22.52 -2.79
N VAL A 35 0.51 23.05 -2.34
CA VAL A 35 -0.47 22.34 -1.50
C VAL A 35 -1.87 22.44 -2.10
N SER A 36 -2.72 21.47 -1.84
CA SER A 36 -4.13 21.49 -2.25
C SER A 36 -5.09 21.55 -1.06
N ASP A 37 -4.58 21.87 0.11
CA ASP A 37 -5.33 22.00 1.35
C ASP A 37 -5.07 23.38 1.96
N PRO A 38 -6.10 24.23 2.09
CA PRO A 38 -5.95 25.56 2.70
C PRO A 38 -5.39 25.54 4.14
N GLY A 39 -5.60 24.44 4.87
CA GLY A 39 -5.05 24.25 6.23
C GLY A 39 -3.52 24.12 6.28
N LEU A 40 -2.86 24.03 5.12
CA LEU A 40 -1.39 24.00 5.01
C LEU A 40 -0.79 25.36 4.60
N ILE A 41 -1.60 26.41 4.48
CA ILE A 41 -1.16 27.77 4.18
C ILE A 41 -0.84 28.50 5.47
N PHE A 42 0.41 28.87 5.65
CA PHE A 42 0.91 29.66 6.77
C PHE A 42 1.56 30.96 6.23
N PRO A 43 1.19 32.16 6.74
CA PRO A 43 1.63 33.44 6.18
C PRO A 43 3.15 33.64 6.14
N SER A 44 3.87 32.93 7.00
CA SER A 44 5.34 32.98 7.10
C SER A 44 6.09 32.02 6.18
N LEU A 45 5.37 31.11 5.47
CA LEU A 45 5.98 30.05 4.69
C LEU A 45 5.70 30.21 3.19
N PRO A 46 6.66 29.92 2.31
CA PRO A 46 6.54 30.08 0.86
C PRO A 46 5.77 28.90 0.24
N VAL A 47 4.46 28.88 0.45
CA VAL A 47 3.57 27.79 0.00
C VAL A 47 2.50 28.35 -0.91
N SER A 48 2.24 27.70 -2.04
CA SER A 48 1.22 28.06 -3.02
C SER A 48 0.03 27.11 -2.97
N LEU A 49 -1.18 27.66 -2.84
CA LEU A 49 -2.42 26.89 -2.88
C LEU A 49 -2.83 26.56 -4.32
N VAL A 50 -3.19 25.30 -4.56
CA VAL A 50 -3.76 24.81 -5.80
C VAL A 50 -5.13 24.22 -5.49
N GLU A 51 -6.19 24.72 -6.09
CA GLU A 51 -7.55 24.24 -5.84
C GLU A 51 -7.85 22.98 -6.68
N PRO A 52 -8.15 21.83 -6.05
CA PRO A 52 -8.55 20.62 -6.75
C PRO A 52 -10.04 20.69 -7.14
N GLU A 53 -10.43 19.90 -8.13
CA GLU A 53 -11.84 19.62 -8.40
C GLU A 53 -12.52 18.98 -7.17
N ALA A 54 -13.81 19.26 -6.96
CA ALA A 54 -14.57 18.64 -5.90
C ALA A 54 -14.69 17.12 -6.13
N ALA A 55 -14.45 16.34 -5.10
CA ALA A 55 -14.53 14.88 -5.14
C ALA A 55 -15.05 14.33 -3.81
N GLU A 56 -15.75 13.20 -3.86
CA GLU A 56 -16.28 12.50 -2.70
C GLU A 56 -15.58 11.16 -2.49
N GLY A 57 -15.34 10.80 -1.24
CA GLY A 57 -14.60 9.61 -0.86
C GLY A 57 -13.08 9.83 -0.80
N TYR A 58 -12.44 9.08 0.10
CA TYR A 58 -11.04 9.34 0.47
C TYR A 58 -10.08 9.24 -0.72
N PHE A 59 -10.19 8.17 -1.51
CA PHE A 59 -9.30 7.97 -2.66
C PHE A 59 -9.57 8.98 -3.79
N ALA A 60 -10.85 9.28 -4.09
CA ALA A 60 -11.21 10.26 -5.12
C ALA A 60 -10.70 11.66 -4.78
N VAL A 61 -10.75 12.06 -3.50
CA VAL A 61 -10.17 13.33 -3.02
C VAL A 61 -8.65 13.34 -3.20
N ILE A 62 -7.95 12.26 -2.85
CA ILE A 62 -6.49 12.17 -3.07
C ILE A 62 -6.18 12.27 -4.56
N ARG A 63 -6.93 11.57 -5.41
CA ARG A 63 -6.75 11.58 -6.87
C ARG A 63 -6.96 12.98 -7.47
N ALA A 64 -8.02 13.68 -7.05
CA ALA A 64 -8.27 15.06 -7.50
C ALA A 64 -7.14 16.01 -7.08
N ARG A 65 -6.64 15.88 -5.85
CA ARG A 65 -5.50 16.67 -5.35
C ARG A 65 -4.22 16.38 -6.12
N VAL A 66 -3.89 15.10 -6.36
CA VAL A 66 -2.72 14.70 -7.15
C VAL A 66 -2.81 15.26 -8.57
N LYS A 67 -3.98 15.16 -9.22
CA LYS A 67 -4.23 15.72 -10.56
C LYS A 67 -3.96 17.22 -10.59
N ALA A 68 -4.60 17.98 -9.71
CA ALA A 68 -4.46 19.45 -9.67
C ALA A 68 -3.02 19.90 -9.44
N LEU A 69 -2.31 19.24 -8.50
CA LEU A 69 -0.91 19.54 -8.20
C LEU A 69 0.02 19.21 -9.38
N ALA A 70 -0.24 18.11 -10.08
CA ALA A 70 0.51 17.75 -11.30
C ALA A 70 0.27 18.75 -12.43
N GLU A 71 -0.98 19.16 -12.67
CA GLU A 71 -1.35 20.19 -13.66
C GLU A 71 -0.76 21.56 -13.32
N ALA A 72 -0.57 21.89 -12.04
CA ALA A 72 0.16 23.08 -11.59
C ALA A 72 1.68 22.97 -11.80
N GLY A 73 2.17 21.84 -12.31
CA GLY A 73 3.55 21.62 -12.69
C GLY A 73 4.43 21.03 -11.59
N ALA A 74 3.86 20.27 -10.65
CA ALA A 74 4.64 19.53 -9.67
C ALA A 74 5.59 18.54 -10.37
N GLN A 75 6.83 18.50 -9.92
CA GLN A 75 7.89 17.65 -10.47
C GLN A 75 8.26 16.51 -9.51
N ARG A 76 7.76 16.56 -8.28
CA ARG A 76 7.85 15.52 -7.25
C ARG A 76 6.71 15.65 -6.26
N PHE A 77 6.42 14.58 -5.56
CA PHE A 77 5.38 14.53 -4.54
C PHE A 77 5.95 14.22 -3.16
N ILE A 78 5.36 14.80 -2.12
CA ILE A 78 5.58 14.47 -0.72
C ILE A 78 4.27 13.93 -0.16
N SER A 79 4.32 12.76 0.47
CA SER A 79 3.21 12.19 1.23
C SER A 79 3.57 12.15 2.71
N VAL A 80 2.91 12.98 3.52
CA VAL A 80 3.06 12.97 4.98
C VAL A 80 1.91 12.18 5.57
N GLY A 81 2.21 11.01 6.12
CA GLY A 81 1.18 10.10 6.63
C GLY A 81 1.71 8.74 7.00
N GLY A 82 0.82 7.76 7.06
CA GLY A 82 1.17 6.34 7.13
C GLY A 82 1.42 5.75 5.74
N TYR A 83 1.85 4.48 5.73
CA TYR A 83 2.15 3.78 4.49
C TYR A 83 0.94 3.72 3.53
N GLY A 84 -0.26 3.40 4.03
CA GLY A 84 -1.47 3.38 3.21
C GLY A 84 -1.79 4.72 2.52
N THR A 85 -1.52 5.87 3.17
CA THR A 85 -1.68 7.19 2.53
C THR A 85 -0.72 7.34 1.35
N ALA A 86 0.54 6.95 1.52
CA ALA A 86 1.55 7.02 0.46
C ALA A 86 1.20 6.11 -0.72
N THR A 87 0.66 4.92 -0.46
CA THR A 87 0.15 4.01 -1.50
C THR A 87 -1.04 4.62 -2.25
N TYR A 88 -1.99 5.27 -1.58
CA TYR A 88 -3.09 5.97 -2.27
C TYR A 88 -2.59 7.12 -3.17
N VAL A 89 -1.59 7.88 -2.72
CA VAL A 89 -0.96 8.91 -3.56
C VAL A 89 -0.33 8.28 -4.79
N ARG A 90 0.40 7.17 -4.63
CA ARG A 90 1.02 6.47 -5.76
C ARG A 90 -0.01 5.83 -6.69
N ASN A 91 -1.11 5.27 -6.16
CA ASN A 91 -2.23 4.78 -6.97
C ASN A 91 -2.79 5.90 -7.87
N ALA A 92 -3.04 7.08 -7.31
CA ALA A 92 -3.51 8.22 -8.08
C ALA A 92 -2.50 8.66 -9.15
N MET A 93 -1.20 8.66 -8.84
CA MET A 93 -0.15 8.95 -9.82
C MET A 93 -0.13 7.90 -10.94
N TYR A 94 -0.29 6.62 -10.62
CA TYR A 94 -0.32 5.53 -11.60
C TYR A 94 -1.50 5.68 -12.56
N GLU A 95 -2.73 5.89 -12.05
CA GLU A 95 -3.92 6.12 -12.87
C GLU A 95 -3.80 7.34 -13.80
N LEU A 96 -3.09 8.37 -13.36
CA LEU A 96 -2.85 9.59 -14.11
C LEU A 96 -1.64 9.50 -15.06
N GLY A 97 -0.94 8.37 -15.10
CA GLY A 97 0.27 8.17 -15.93
C GLY A 97 1.45 9.02 -15.48
N LEU A 98 1.54 9.40 -14.20
CA LEU A 98 2.60 10.24 -13.67
C LEU A 98 3.79 9.39 -13.19
N ASP A 99 4.92 9.54 -13.85
CA ASP A 99 6.20 8.91 -13.47
C ASP A 99 7.10 9.92 -12.73
N LEU A 100 6.63 10.41 -11.58
CA LEU A 100 7.33 11.39 -10.76
C LEU A 100 7.79 10.75 -9.43
N PRO A 101 8.92 11.24 -8.85
CA PRO A 101 9.40 10.72 -7.58
C PRO A 101 8.51 11.13 -6.41
N ILE A 102 8.44 10.25 -5.39
CA ILE A 102 7.70 10.49 -4.16
C ILE A 102 8.61 10.38 -2.93
N LEU A 103 8.46 11.30 -1.99
CA LEU A 103 9.05 11.23 -0.65
C LEU A 103 7.94 10.90 0.35
N GLY A 104 8.00 9.74 0.97
CA GLY A 104 7.09 9.40 2.07
C GLY A 104 7.69 9.80 3.42
N VAL A 105 7.01 10.68 4.15
CA VAL A 105 7.38 11.12 5.49
C VAL A 105 6.50 10.42 6.52
N ALA A 106 7.13 9.70 7.44
CA ALA A 106 6.48 8.87 8.44
C ALA A 106 5.72 9.68 9.50
N ALA A 107 4.40 9.66 9.44
CA ALA A 107 3.51 10.21 10.47
C ALA A 107 2.49 9.17 11.00
N GLY A 108 2.46 7.98 10.43
CA GLY A 108 1.62 6.85 10.86
C GLY A 108 2.23 6.04 12.01
N THR A 109 1.45 5.11 12.55
CA THR A 109 1.88 4.15 13.60
C THR A 109 2.68 2.98 13.02
N ALA A 110 2.33 2.54 11.81
CA ALA A 110 3.05 1.50 11.06
C ALA A 110 3.55 2.10 9.74
N ASN A 111 4.88 2.23 9.62
CA ASN A 111 5.53 2.81 8.44
C ASN A 111 6.43 1.72 7.84
N VAL A 112 5.78 0.70 7.27
CA VAL A 112 6.44 -0.46 6.68
C VAL A 112 6.32 -0.37 5.17
N GLY A 113 7.43 -0.55 4.45
CA GLY A 113 7.44 -0.56 2.99
C GLY A 113 8.38 0.48 2.37
N PRO A 114 8.60 0.40 1.05
CA PRO A 114 9.65 1.18 0.39
C PRO A 114 9.33 2.67 0.22
N ILE A 115 8.04 3.07 0.21
CA ILE A 115 7.65 4.45 -0.12
C ILE A 115 7.89 5.39 1.06
N VAL A 116 7.49 5.00 2.28
CA VAL A 116 7.71 5.82 3.48
C VAL A 116 9.13 5.58 3.98
N SER A 117 10.00 6.54 3.75
CA SER A 117 11.44 6.33 3.88
C SER A 117 12.13 7.21 4.92
N VAL A 118 11.46 8.27 5.39
CA VAL A 118 12.07 9.23 6.30
C VAL A 118 11.10 9.62 7.41
N THR A 119 11.64 10.05 8.55
CA THR A 119 10.89 10.77 9.57
C THR A 119 11.14 12.28 9.45
N LEU A 120 10.28 13.08 10.07
CA LEU A 120 10.43 14.53 10.04
C LEU A 120 11.75 15.01 10.70
N GLU A 121 12.21 14.28 11.72
CA GLU A 121 13.46 14.55 12.41
C GLU A 121 14.68 14.28 11.52
N GLN A 122 14.61 13.28 10.66
CA GLN A 122 15.71 12.95 9.73
C GLN A 122 15.91 14.00 8.64
N LEU A 123 14.94 14.87 8.39
CA LEU A 123 15.06 15.97 7.42
C LEU A 123 15.83 17.17 8.00
N GLU A 124 15.94 17.25 9.32
CA GLU A 124 16.54 18.41 10.01
C GLU A 124 18.02 18.60 9.64
N GLY A 125 18.36 19.83 9.23
CA GLY A 125 19.72 20.19 8.81
C GLY A 125 20.18 19.56 7.49
N ARG A 126 19.27 18.91 6.75
CA ARG A 126 19.54 18.33 5.43
C ARG A 126 18.85 19.13 4.34
N HIS A 127 19.30 18.91 3.11
CA HIS A 127 18.74 19.53 1.92
C HIS A 127 18.48 18.46 0.84
N VAL A 128 17.45 18.67 0.03
CA VAL A 128 17.04 17.73 -1.02
C VAL A 128 18.15 17.38 -2.02
N SER A 129 19.13 18.24 -2.22
CA SER A 129 20.30 17.93 -3.07
C SER A 129 21.20 16.81 -2.52
N GLN A 130 21.00 16.40 -1.27
CA GLN A 130 21.72 15.30 -0.63
C GLN A 130 20.98 13.97 -0.72
N THR A 131 19.89 13.91 -1.50
CA THR A 131 19.08 12.70 -1.68
C THR A 131 19.41 11.98 -2.97
N SER A 132 18.98 10.72 -3.03
CA SER A 132 19.01 9.90 -4.24
C SER A 132 17.60 9.42 -4.59
N GLU A 133 17.38 9.08 -5.86
CA GLU A 133 16.16 8.40 -6.30
C GLU A 133 16.43 6.91 -6.40
N VAL A 134 15.53 6.11 -5.80
CA VAL A 134 15.58 4.66 -5.83
C VAL A 134 14.26 4.13 -6.39
N CYS A 135 14.34 3.23 -7.38
CA CYS A 135 13.17 2.58 -7.95
C CYS A 135 12.87 1.28 -7.21
N TYR A 136 11.59 1.05 -6.93
CA TYR A 136 11.10 -0.19 -6.35
C TYR A 136 10.07 -0.84 -7.26
N ASP A 137 10.12 -2.15 -7.30
CA ASP A 137 9.17 -2.98 -8.00
C ASP A 137 7.88 -3.09 -7.18
N GLY A 138 6.79 -3.49 -7.83
CA GLY A 138 5.50 -3.64 -7.17
C GLY A 138 4.58 -4.60 -7.91
N ILE A 139 3.39 -4.77 -7.36
CA ILE A 139 2.30 -5.51 -7.97
C ILE A 139 1.17 -4.54 -8.28
N SER A 140 0.65 -4.55 -9.49
CA SER A 140 -0.60 -3.89 -9.86
C SER A 140 -1.74 -4.91 -9.86
N VAL A 141 -2.90 -4.48 -9.36
CA VAL A 141 -4.10 -5.29 -9.16
C VAL A 141 -5.22 -4.77 -10.05
N PHE A 142 -5.89 -5.67 -10.76
CA PHE A 142 -6.99 -5.33 -11.66
C PHE A 142 -8.19 -6.23 -11.38
N ILE A 143 -9.40 -5.66 -11.46
CA ILE A 143 -10.67 -6.38 -11.44
C ILE A 143 -11.41 -6.04 -12.74
N ASP A 144 -11.80 -7.05 -13.51
CA ASP A 144 -12.45 -6.90 -14.81
C ASP A 144 -11.72 -5.94 -15.76
N GLY A 145 -10.38 -6.04 -15.77
CA GLY A 145 -9.49 -5.21 -16.58
C GLY A 145 -9.35 -3.75 -16.11
N LYS A 146 -10.01 -3.37 -15.00
CA LYS A 146 -9.89 -2.04 -14.42
C LYS A 146 -8.86 -2.06 -13.29
N PHE A 147 -7.99 -1.07 -13.27
CA PHE A 147 -7.03 -0.88 -12.19
C PHE A 147 -7.75 -0.68 -10.84
N LEU A 148 -7.29 -1.41 -9.81
CA LEU A 148 -7.79 -1.30 -8.45
C LEU A 148 -6.76 -0.60 -7.55
N SER A 149 -5.56 -1.16 -7.45
CA SER A 149 -4.54 -0.69 -6.52
C SER A 149 -3.15 -1.20 -6.89
N LEU A 150 -2.15 -0.61 -6.28
CA LEU A 150 -0.78 -1.11 -6.23
C LEU A 150 -0.51 -1.75 -4.87
N ALA A 151 0.44 -2.68 -4.84
CA ALA A 151 1.01 -3.24 -3.63
C ALA A 151 2.54 -3.27 -3.76
N PHE A 152 3.23 -2.62 -2.82
CA PHE A 152 4.69 -2.56 -2.76
C PHE A 152 5.26 -3.40 -1.62
N ASN A 153 4.43 -3.70 -0.64
CA ASN A 153 4.76 -4.56 0.48
C ASN A 153 4.05 -5.90 0.37
N ASP A 154 2.73 -5.88 0.41
CA ASP A 154 1.90 -7.07 0.28
C ASP A 154 0.50 -6.78 -0.28
N LEU A 155 -0.07 -7.79 -0.90
CA LEU A 155 -1.49 -7.93 -1.18
C LEU A 155 -1.96 -9.19 -0.43
N ILE A 156 -2.93 -9.03 0.46
CA ILE A 156 -3.51 -10.11 1.22
C ILE A 156 -4.93 -10.35 0.75
N VAL A 157 -5.30 -11.62 0.56
CA VAL A 157 -6.70 -12.01 0.37
C VAL A 157 -7.22 -12.55 1.70
N GLY A 158 -8.28 -11.94 2.19
CA GLY A 158 -8.91 -12.26 3.48
C GLY A 158 -10.10 -11.31 3.71
N ASP A 159 -10.71 -11.36 4.89
CA ASP A 159 -11.85 -10.54 5.27
C ASP A 159 -11.53 -9.53 6.38
N THR A 160 -10.27 -9.52 6.81
CA THR A 160 -9.76 -8.62 7.84
C THR A 160 -8.43 -8.00 7.46
N PHE A 161 -8.13 -6.82 8.01
CA PHE A 161 -6.84 -6.16 7.91
C PHE A 161 -6.33 -5.74 9.29
N LEU A 162 -5.05 -5.45 9.41
CA LEU A 162 -4.48 -5.01 10.69
C LEU A 162 -4.68 -3.52 10.89
N GLY A 163 -5.34 -3.16 11.99
CA GLY A 163 -5.54 -1.78 12.41
C GLY A 163 -5.20 -1.56 13.88
N THR A 164 -5.13 -0.30 14.29
CA THR A 164 -4.88 0.08 15.68
C THR A 164 -6.21 0.50 16.33
N VAL A 165 -6.62 -0.21 17.39
CA VAL A 165 -7.80 0.09 18.21
C VAL A 165 -7.34 0.23 19.65
N ASP A 166 -7.64 1.36 20.28
CA ASP A 166 -7.24 1.66 21.67
C ASP A 166 -5.74 1.42 21.95
N GLY A 167 -4.91 1.80 20.95
CA GLY A 167 -3.44 1.64 21.06
C GLY A 167 -2.92 0.22 20.84
N GLN A 168 -3.79 -0.76 20.55
CA GLN A 168 -3.44 -2.14 20.27
C GLN A 168 -3.66 -2.48 18.79
N THR A 169 -2.77 -3.27 18.21
CA THR A 169 -2.99 -3.83 16.88
C THR A 169 -3.99 -4.97 16.96
N ARG A 170 -5.03 -4.91 16.12
CA ARG A 170 -6.09 -5.93 16.03
C ARG A 170 -6.44 -6.23 14.59
N SER A 171 -7.04 -7.39 14.36
CA SER A 171 -7.71 -7.72 13.10
C SER A 171 -9.05 -6.98 13.03
N ILE A 172 -9.27 -6.22 11.97
CA ILE A 172 -10.43 -5.34 11.75
C ILE A 172 -11.23 -5.85 10.57
N SER A 173 -12.55 -5.84 10.68
CA SER A 173 -13.47 -6.21 9.61
C SER A 173 -13.33 -5.26 8.42
N VAL A 174 -13.06 -5.81 7.23
CA VAL A 174 -13.09 -5.06 5.97
C VAL A 174 -14.51 -4.59 5.67
N GLU A 175 -15.49 -5.48 5.81
CA GLU A 175 -16.90 -5.21 5.54
C GLU A 175 -17.45 -4.05 6.39
N ALA A 176 -17.25 -4.10 7.71
CA ALA A 176 -17.73 -3.03 8.61
C ALA A 176 -17.09 -1.67 8.30
N LEU A 177 -15.80 -1.67 7.91
CA LEU A 177 -15.13 -0.43 7.54
C LEU A 177 -15.66 0.13 6.22
N LEU A 178 -15.79 -0.69 5.19
CA LEU A 178 -16.14 -0.22 3.85
C LEU A 178 -17.64 0.14 3.71
N ASN A 179 -18.54 -0.62 4.37
CA ASN A 179 -19.97 -0.33 4.32
C ASN A 179 -20.39 0.78 5.27
N ASP A 180 -19.91 0.73 6.53
CA ASP A 180 -20.45 1.57 7.61
C ASP A 180 -19.44 2.61 8.12
N GLY A 181 -18.19 2.56 7.68
CA GLY A 181 -17.09 3.39 8.22
C GLY A 181 -16.71 3.03 9.66
N ILE A 182 -17.08 1.82 10.13
CA ILE A 182 -16.89 1.38 11.51
C ILE A 182 -15.62 0.54 11.62
N ILE A 183 -14.75 0.89 12.57
CA ILE A 183 -13.60 0.09 12.96
C ILE A 183 -14.08 -0.95 13.99
N SER A 184 -14.26 -2.19 13.53
CA SER A 184 -14.77 -3.29 14.34
C SER A 184 -13.79 -4.46 14.34
N PRO A 185 -13.30 -4.90 15.51
CA PRO A 185 -12.50 -6.13 15.60
C PRO A 185 -13.30 -7.34 15.09
N LYS A 186 -12.64 -8.18 14.31
CA LYS A 186 -13.22 -9.41 13.74
C LYS A 186 -12.17 -10.52 13.71
N LYS A 187 -12.58 -11.75 14.07
CA LYS A 187 -11.76 -12.93 13.83
C LYS A 187 -11.75 -13.20 12.32
N PRO A 188 -10.57 -13.41 11.68
CA PRO A 188 -10.49 -13.74 10.26
C PRO A 188 -11.32 -14.99 9.92
N THR A 189 -12.02 -14.97 8.77
CA THR A 189 -12.64 -16.18 8.23
C THR A 189 -11.59 -17.16 7.73
N GLU A 190 -11.91 -18.45 7.82
CA GLU A 190 -11.07 -19.51 7.26
C GLU A 190 -11.54 -19.96 5.86
N HIS A 191 -12.62 -19.36 5.35
CA HIS A 191 -13.29 -19.75 4.09
C HIS A 191 -13.28 -18.60 3.08
N ILE A 192 -12.13 -18.41 2.42
CA ILE A 192 -11.95 -17.35 1.42
C ILE A 192 -11.99 -17.87 -0.02
N VAL A 193 -11.96 -19.17 -0.22
CA VAL A 193 -11.98 -19.81 -1.55
C VAL A 193 -13.04 -20.89 -1.65
N ASN A 194 -13.55 -21.09 -2.86
CA ASN A 194 -14.45 -22.20 -3.23
C ASN A 194 -13.67 -23.44 -3.65
N ASP A 195 -14.34 -24.56 -3.83
CA ASP A 195 -13.73 -25.84 -4.24
C ASP A 195 -13.08 -25.79 -5.64
N ASP A 196 -13.50 -24.86 -6.49
CA ASP A 196 -13.00 -24.63 -7.85
C ASP A 196 -11.89 -23.57 -7.92
N PHE A 197 -11.33 -23.15 -6.78
CA PHE A 197 -10.25 -22.18 -6.77
C PHE A 197 -9.08 -22.62 -7.65
N ALA A 198 -8.62 -21.70 -8.48
CA ALA A 198 -7.48 -21.89 -9.37
C ALA A 198 -6.69 -20.60 -9.57
N VAL A 199 -5.42 -20.76 -9.90
CA VAL A 199 -4.56 -19.69 -10.41
C VAL A 199 -4.38 -19.92 -11.91
N GLU A 200 -4.91 -19.03 -12.73
CA GLU A 200 -4.63 -19.01 -14.16
C GLU A 200 -3.29 -18.32 -14.39
N PHE A 201 -2.34 -19.06 -14.93
CA PHE A 201 -0.99 -18.61 -15.20
C PHE A 201 -0.70 -18.72 -16.70
N ASN A 202 -0.55 -17.56 -17.36
CA ASN A 202 -0.34 -17.48 -18.81
C ASN A 202 -1.39 -18.26 -19.62
N GLY A 203 -2.67 -18.10 -19.23
CA GLY A 203 -3.81 -18.77 -19.88
C GLY A 203 -3.98 -20.25 -19.53
N LYS A 204 -3.25 -20.78 -18.55
CA LYS A 204 -3.37 -22.16 -18.08
C LYS A 204 -3.79 -22.19 -16.62
N ASP A 205 -4.89 -22.90 -16.32
CA ASP A 205 -5.34 -23.12 -14.95
C ASP A 205 -4.40 -24.08 -14.20
N LEU A 206 -3.92 -23.63 -13.06
CA LEU A 206 -3.14 -24.38 -12.10
C LEU A 206 -3.99 -24.58 -10.84
N ALA A 207 -4.40 -25.82 -10.60
CA ALA A 207 -5.05 -26.18 -9.35
C ALA A 207 -3.99 -26.39 -8.25
N PRO A 208 -4.11 -25.75 -7.07
CA PRO A 208 -3.21 -25.99 -5.97
C PRO A 208 -3.38 -27.40 -5.40
N ASN A 209 -2.32 -27.94 -4.83
CA ASN A 209 -2.41 -29.21 -4.08
C ASN A 209 -2.88 -28.99 -2.63
N LEU A 210 -2.91 -27.74 -2.15
CA LEU A 210 -3.40 -27.36 -0.84
C LEU A 210 -4.92 -27.34 -0.85
N ARG A 211 -5.56 -28.13 0.02
CA ARG A 211 -7.02 -28.29 0.03
C ARG A 211 -7.75 -27.25 0.88
N ASP A 212 -7.08 -26.69 1.87
CA ASP A 212 -7.66 -25.80 2.87
C ASP A 212 -6.89 -24.47 2.85
N ILE A 213 -7.21 -23.61 1.88
CA ILE A 213 -6.56 -22.31 1.75
C ILE A 213 -7.32 -21.32 2.61
N LYS A 214 -6.67 -20.82 3.67
CA LYS A 214 -7.26 -19.86 4.63
C LYS A 214 -6.82 -18.43 4.41
N GLN A 215 -5.67 -18.24 3.79
CA GLN A 215 -5.17 -16.91 3.42
C GLN A 215 -4.26 -17.01 2.21
N ILE A 216 -4.29 -15.97 1.40
CA ILE A 216 -3.37 -15.83 0.27
C ILE A 216 -2.58 -14.54 0.45
N VAL A 217 -1.26 -14.63 0.31
CA VAL A 217 -0.35 -13.50 0.43
C VAL A 217 0.43 -13.36 -0.86
N LEU A 218 0.36 -12.19 -1.50
CA LEU A 218 1.15 -11.85 -2.64
C LEU A 218 2.12 -10.73 -2.27
N ALA A 219 3.35 -10.81 -2.76
CA ALA A 219 4.34 -9.77 -2.51
C ALA A 219 5.31 -9.63 -3.69
N PRO A 220 5.77 -8.40 -3.98
CA PRO A 220 6.95 -8.23 -4.81
C PRO A 220 8.17 -8.61 -3.97
N VAL A 221 8.95 -9.57 -4.45
CA VAL A 221 10.20 -9.97 -3.79
C VAL A 221 11.32 -9.10 -4.34
N ALA A 222 11.60 -8.00 -3.63
CA ALA A 222 12.74 -7.14 -3.90
C ALA A 222 13.87 -7.51 -2.94
N HIS A 223 15.02 -7.87 -3.48
CA HIS A 223 16.07 -8.64 -2.84
C HIS A 223 16.81 -8.02 -1.63
N GLU A 224 16.51 -6.82 -1.17
CA GLU A 224 17.35 -6.19 -0.13
C GLU A 224 16.64 -5.89 1.19
N SER A 225 15.31 -5.98 1.25
CA SER A 225 14.60 -5.69 2.49
C SER A 225 13.23 -6.33 2.56
N HIS A 226 12.93 -6.87 3.71
CA HIS A 226 11.61 -7.37 4.06
C HIS A 226 10.85 -6.22 4.71
N TYR A 227 9.72 -5.84 4.15
CA TYR A 227 9.01 -4.67 4.60
C TYR A 227 7.91 -4.96 5.61
N GLY A 228 7.11 -5.98 5.40
CA GLY A 228 5.98 -6.30 6.25
C GLY A 228 6.05 -7.68 6.89
N ARG A 229 5.21 -7.87 7.92
CA ARG A 229 5.13 -9.13 8.65
C ARG A 229 4.72 -10.29 7.74
N ALA A 230 3.72 -10.08 6.86
CA ALA A 230 3.26 -11.10 5.92
C ALA A 230 4.38 -11.53 4.98
N VAL A 231 5.10 -10.57 4.40
CA VAL A 231 6.26 -10.83 3.53
C VAL A 231 7.31 -11.62 4.30
N TYR A 232 7.64 -11.18 5.50
CA TYR A 232 8.70 -11.80 6.30
C TYR A 232 8.35 -13.23 6.73
N SER A 233 7.12 -13.45 7.16
CA SER A 233 6.71 -14.75 7.71
C SER A 233 6.42 -15.79 6.63
N VAL A 234 5.93 -15.36 5.48
CA VAL A 234 5.39 -16.26 4.46
C VAL A 234 6.34 -16.42 3.28
N VAL A 235 6.84 -15.31 2.70
CA VAL A 235 7.66 -15.38 1.48
C VAL A 235 9.17 -15.32 1.71
N GLY A 236 9.61 -15.28 2.95
CA GLY A 236 11.04 -15.22 3.33
C GLY A 236 11.88 -16.43 2.93
N LYS A 237 11.26 -17.52 2.45
CA LYS A 237 11.94 -18.70 1.92
C LYS A 237 12.19 -18.66 0.42
N CYS A 238 11.66 -17.64 -0.28
CA CYS A 238 11.85 -17.50 -1.71
C CYS A 238 13.29 -17.07 -2.03
N ASP A 239 13.76 -17.41 -3.22
CA ASP A 239 15.05 -16.91 -3.70
C ASP A 239 14.94 -15.41 -4.01
N TRP A 240 15.65 -14.61 -3.24
CA TRP A 240 15.67 -13.15 -3.34
C TRP A 240 16.68 -12.62 -4.37
N SER A 241 17.43 -13.51 -5.02
CA SER A 241 18.43 -13.11 -6.02
C SER A 241 17.83 -12.58 -7.32
N GLU A 242 16.55 -12.89 -7.58
CA GLU A 242 15.83 -12.46 -8.76
C GLU A 242 14.62 -11.62 -8.37
N LYS A 243 14.39 -10.54 -9.10
CA LYS A 243 13.21 -9.67 -8.94
C LYS A 243 11.97 -10.37 -9.50
N LYS A 244 10.99 -10.64 -8.66
CA LYS A 244 9.79 -11.40 -9.01
C LYS A 244 8.64 -11.11 -8.07
N GLY A 245 7.41 -11.43 -8.49
CA GLY A 245 6.26 -11.54 -7.62
C GLY A 245 6.11 -12.96 -7.08
N VAL A 246 5.59 -13.10 -5.89
CA VAL A 246 5.30 -14.39 -5.25
C VAL A 246 3.85 -14.42 -4.80
N ILE A 247 3.17 -15.53 -5.07
CA ILE A 247 1.89 -15.89 -4.48
C ILE A 247 2.15 -17.00 -3.48
N ALA A 248 1.73 -16.81 -2.24
CA ALA A 248 1.80 -17.81 -1.19
C ALA A 248 0.38 -18.21 -0.78
N LEU A 249 0.01 -19.46 -0.99
CA LEU A 249 -1.24 -20.07 -0.56
C LEU A 249 -1.02 -20.73 0.80
N CYS A 250 -1.73 -20.28 1.84
CA CYS A 250 -1.52 -20.73 3.22
C CYS A 250 -2.74 -21.49 3.75
N ASP A 251 -2.52 -22.65 4.41
CA ASP A 251 -3.57 -23.36 5.17
C ASP A 251 -3.76 -22.82 6.60
N TYR A 252 -3.24 -21.62 6.85
CA TYR A 252 -3.32 -20.91 8.11
C TYR A 252 -3.47 -19.40 7.86
N ILE A 253 -3.91 -18.67 8.88
CA ILE A 253 -3.95 -17.21 8.85
C ILE A 253 -2.56 -16.67 9.22
N ALA A 254 -1.83 -16.18 8.22
CA ALA A 254 -0.47 -15.63 8.39
C ALA A 254 -0.49 -14.22 8.98
N VAL A 255 -1.55 -13.46 8.69
CA VAL A 255 -1.70 -12.06 9.10
C VAL A 255 -2.93 -11.92 9.98
N SER A 256 -2.74 -12.12 11.28
CA SER A 256 -3.75 -11.94 12.32
C SER A 256 -3.09 -11.47 13.60
N PHE A 257 -3.86 -10.81 14.46
CA PHE A 257 -3.51 -10.42 15.83
C PHE A 257 -4.54 -10.91 16.83
N GLU A 258 -5.07 -12.07 16.63
CA GLU A 258 -5.84 -12.74 17.65
C GLU A 258 -4.93 -13.74 18.38
N ASP A 259 -4.78 -13.54 19.69
CA ASP A 259 -4.23 -14.52 20.59
C ASP A 259 -5.38 -15.43 21.02
N ASP A 260 -5.73 -16.38 20.17
CA ASP A 260 -6.77 -17.37 20.48
C ASP A 260 -6.26 -18.51 21.34
N GLY A 261 -5.00 -18.40 21.84
CA GLY A 261 -4.41 -19.41 22.73
C GLY A 261 -4.28 -20.79 22.07
N ALA A 262 -4.62 -20.90 20.80
CA ALA A 262 -4.50 -22.13 20.05
C ALA A 262 -3.02 -22.40 19.81
N GLY A 263 -2.46 -23.27 20.58
CA GLY A 263 -1.18 -23.91 20.24
C GLY A 263 -1.28 -24.46 18.84
N VAL A 264 -0.17 -24.48 18.10
CA VAL A 264 -0.12 -25.09 16.77
C VAL A 264 -0.29 -26.60 16.93
N ASP A 265 -1.54 -27.06 16.93
CA ASP A 265 -1.86 -28.49 17.09
C ASP A 265 -1.69 -29.29 15.80
N ARG A 266 -1.30 -28.64 14.69
CA ARG A 266 -1.12 -29.27 13.38
C ARG A 266 0.06 -28.66 12.62
N PHE A 267 0.56 -29.43 11.67
CA PHE A 267 1.51 -28.90 10.68
C PHE A 267 0.79 -27.91 9.75
N SER A 268 1.41 -26.76 9.52
CA SER A 268 0.95 -25.75 8.56
C SER A 268 1.76 -25.85 7.26
N SER A 269 1.10 -25.58 6.16
CA SER A 269 1.68 -25.68 4.81
C SER A 269 1.49 -24.38 4.04
N THR A 270 2.49 -24.08 3.21
CA THR A 270 2.43 -22.97 2.25
C THR A 270 2.88 -23.47 0.89
N GLN A 271 2.09 -23.18 -0.15
CA GLN A 271 2.48 -23.39 -1.54
C GLN A 271 2.82 -22.07 -2.20
N TYR A 272 3.85 -22.07 -3.04
CA TYR A 272 4.32 -20.86 -3.71
C TYR A 272 4.18 -20.99 -5.23
N LEU A 273 3.73 -19.89 -5.85
CA LEU A 273 3.85 -19.64 -7.27
C LEU A 273 4.66 -18.36 -7.48
N ILE A 274 5.66 -18.41 -8.35
CA ILE A 274 6.53 -17.29 -8.66
C ILE A 274 6.17 -16.78 -10.05
N PHE A 275 6.09 -15.45 -10.23
CA PHE A 275 5.77 -14.82 -11.49
C PHE A 275 6.65 -13.60 -11.74
N GLY A 276 6.92 -13.31 -12.99
CA GLY A 276 7.77 -12.21 -13.44
C GLY A 276 7.03 -11.14 -14.24
N PRO A 277 7.76 -10.16 -14.81
CA PRO A 277 7.19 -9.00 -15.49
C PRO A 277 6.32 -9.31 -16.72
N ASN A 278 6.51 -10.48 -17.34
CA ASN A 278 5.79 -10.87 -18.55
C ASN A 278 4.71 -11.91 -18.30
N ASP A 279 4.51 -12.31 -17.05
CA ASP A 279 3.52 -13.29 -16.69
C ASP A 279 2.16 -12.62 -16.46
N GLN A 280 1.14 -13.26 -16.98
CA GLN A 280 -0.26 -12.92 -16.72
C GLN A 280 -0.80 -13.88 -15.67
N VAL A 281 -1.27 -13.36 -14.55
CA VAL A 281 -1.74 -14.15 -13.42
C VAL A 281 -3.13 -13.69 -13.01
N VAL A 282 -4.09 -14.61 -13.02
CA VAL A 282 -5.45 -14.39 -12.54
C VAL A 282 -5.75 -15.39 -11.44
N LEU A 283 -6.22 -14.92 -10.29
CA LEU A 283 -6.73 -15.76 -9.22
C LEU A 283 -8.26 -15.76 -9.31
N LYS A 284 -8.90 -16.92 -9.21
CA LYS A 284 -10.34 -17.10 -9.37
C LYS A 284 -10.92 -18.19 -8.46
N GLY A 285 -12.22 -18.14 -8.20
CA GLY A 285 -12.91 -19.08 -7.32
C GLY A 285 -12.91 -18.62 -5.87
N PHE A 286 -13.14 -17.31 -5.63
CA PHE A 286 -13.25 -16.76 -4.29
C PHE A 286 -14.68 -16.80 -3.77
N THR A 287 -14.83 -16.88 -2.44
CA THR A 287 -16.11 -16.71 -1.76
C THR A 287 -16.51 -15.22 -1.70
N GLU A 288 -17.77 -14.93 -1.39
CA GLU A 288 -18.25 -13.55 -1.18
C GLU A 288 -17.60 -12.85 0.02
N GLU A 289 -17.01 -13.61 0.94
CA GLU A 289 -16.32 -13.06 2.12
C GLU A 289 -14.92 -12.55 1.79
N ALA A 290 -14.35 -12.96 0.65
CA ALA A 290 -13.01 -12.59 0.27
C ALA A 290 -12.91 -11.10 -0.09
N CYS A 291 -11.96 -10.42 0.50
CA CYS A 291 -11.59 -9.03 0.23
C CYS A 291 -10.11 -8.94 -0.11
N LEU A 292 -9.71 -7.82 -0.71
CA LEU A 292 -8.31 -7.53 -1.05
C LEU A 292 -7.78 -6.46 -0.11
N ILE A 293 -6.60 -6.69 0.46
CA ILE A 293 -5.91 -5.73 1.31
C ILE A 293 -4.55 -5.43 0.68
N CYS A 294 -4.45 -4.28 0.00
CA CYS A 294 -3.24 -3.84 -0.68
C CYS A 294 -2.47 -2.86 0.22
N ASP A 295 -1.28 -3.24 0.69
CA ASP A 295 -0.47 -2.41 1.59
C ASP A 295 -1.27 -1.87 2.79
N GLY A 296 -2.14 -2.72 3.38
CA GLY A 296 -3.01 -2.36 4.49
C GLY A 296 -4.26 -1.56 4.12
N ASN A 297 -4.49 -1.23 2.84
CA ASN A 297 -5.72 -0.60 2.37
C ASN A 297 -6.73 -1.67 1.92
N PRO A 298 -7.91 -1.75 2.55
CA PRO A 298 -8.91 -2.75 2.20
C PRO A 298 -9.77 -2.34 1.01
N TYR A 299 -10.17 -3.35 0.22
CA TYR A 299 -11.06 -3.24 -0.93
C TYR A 299 -12.00 -4.43 -0.97
N PHE A 300 -13.25 -4.23 -1.38
CA PHE A 300 -14.10 -5.35 -1.77
C PHE A 300 -13.55 -6.05 -3.02
N LEU A 301 -13.77 -7.35 -3.10
CA LEU A 301 -13.58 -8.12 -4.33
C LEU A 301 -14.96 -8.32 -4.98
N PRO A 302 -15.38 -7.46 -5.90
CA PRO A 302 -16.64 -7.66 -6.63
C PRO A 302 -16.46 -8.81 -7.61
N GLY A 303 -17.17 -9.90 -7.36
CA GLY A 303 -17.03 -11.15 -8.11
C GLY A 303 -16.02 -12.11 -7.48
N ASP A 304 -15.61 -13.10 -8.26
CA ASP A 304 -14.82 -14.22 -7.77
C ASP A 304 -13.37 -14.27 -8.31
N ARG A 305 -12.90 -13.17 -8.95
CA ARG A 305 -11.60 -13.15 -9.62
C ARG A 305 -10.94 -11.79 -9.64
N PHE A 306 -9.59 -11.79 -9.67
CA PHE A 306 -8.78 -10.61 -9.94
C PHE A 306 -7.47 -10.98 -10.66
N GLU A 307 -6.90 -10.03 -11.37
CA GLU A 307 -5.62 -10.15 -12.07
C GLU A 307 -4.53 -9.40 -11.31
N VAL A 308 -3.33 -9.94 -11.32
CA VAL A 308 -2.12 -9.28 -10.80
C VAL A 308 -1.02 -9.29 -11.84
N ARG A 309 -0.22 -8.22 -11.84
CA ARG A 309 0.99 -8.09 -12.66
C ARG A 309 2.15 -7.65 -11.79
N TYR A 310 3.29 -8.26 -12.02
CA TYR A 310 4.55 -7.78 -11.46
C TYR A 310 5.10 -6.67 -12.35
N GLU A 311 5.36 -5.51 -11.76
CA GLU A 311 5.85 -4.35 -12.49
C GLU A 311 7.20 -3.89 -11.94
N PRO A 312 8.28 -4.01 -12.71
CA PRO A 312 9.59 -3.53 -12.31
C PRO A 312 9.64 -1.99 -12.29
N ALA A 313 10.38 -1.43 -11.35
CA ALA A 313 10.60 0.01 -11.18
C ALA A 313 9.29 0.83 -11.10
N LEU A 314 8.26 0.25 -10.47
CA LEU A 314 6.91 0.81 -10.41
C LEU A 314 6.82 2.12 -9.64
N VAL A 315 7.70 2.37 -8.68
CA VAL A 315 7.75 3.63 -7.94
C VAL A 315 9.17 4.16 -7.82
N LYS A 316 9.35 5.47 -8.05
CA LYS A 316 10.57 6.21 -7.73
C LYS A 316 10.41 6.87 -6.36
N THR A 317 11.26 6.52 -5.41
CA THR A 317 11.25 7.13 -4.08
C THR A 317 12.50 7.96 -3.84
N ILE A 318 12.32 9.05 -3.11
CA ILE A 318 13.43 9.90 -2.66
C ILE A 318 13.97 9.31 -1.35
N LYS A 319 15.26 9.07 -1.27
CA LYS A 319 15.97 8.52 -0.11
C LYS A 319 17.07 9.49 0.38
N LEU A 320 17.26 9.53 1.72
CA LEU A 320 18.33 10.27 2.37
C LEU A 320 19.68 9.55 2.29
#